data_a10d77934b3550f334f12ec4b570055a
#
_entry.id   a10d77934b3550f334f12ec4b570055a
#
_cell.length_a   1.000
_cell.length_b   1.000
_cell.length_c   1.000
_cell.angle_alpha   90.00
_cell.angle_beta   90.00
_cell.angle_gamma   90.00
#
_symmetry.space_group_name_H-M   'P 1'
#
loop_
_entity.id
_entity.type
_entity.pdbx_description
1 polymer ?
#
loop_
_entity_poly.entity_id
_entity_poly.type
_entity_poly.pdbx_seq_one_letter_code
_entity_poly.pdbx_strand_id
1 'polypeptide(L)'
;MGTWGHGPFDSGYAEDFLDDLAEVDNIVGRLREVMSRVADAPGPVDAIEGDDAAVAAALTAVRSGGMVVDSETAEDLADLVFLCSEDLRSLAARTFDRLLNPVENEWYGLWALSNGIDQVAAEFDPYRQALSER
;
A
#
# COMPACT_ATOMS: atom_id res chain seq x y z
N MET A 1 15.31 13.53 6.76
CA MET A 1 14.09 13.19 6.05
C MET A 1 13.78 11.72 6.17
N GLY A 2 12.59 11.38 6.60
CA GLY A 2 12.21 9.99 6.77
C GLY A 2 11.79 9.29 5.49
N THR A 3 11.48 10.04 4.43
CA THR A 3 11.07 9.49 3.15
C THR A 3 11.88 10.11 2.02
N TRP A 4 12.30 9.25 1.12
CA TRP A 4 13.09 9.64 -0.05
C TRP A 4 12.22 10.02 -1.24
N GLY A 5 10.91 9.72 -1.15
CA GLY A 5 9.93 10.01 -2.17
C GLY A 5 8.53 9.88 -1.60
N HIS A 6 7.54 9.86 -2.47
CA HIS A 6 6.12 9.82 -2.09
C HIS A 6 5.45 8.49 -2.48
N GLY A 7 6.21 7.54 -3.00
CA GLY A 7 5.70 6.23 -3.36
C GLY A 7 5.52 5.32 -2.16
N PRO A 8 4.66 4.29 -2.28
CA PRO A 8 4.34 3.42 -1.16
C PRO A 8 5.52 2.60 -0.64
N PHE A 9 6.56 2.37 -1.45
CA PHE A 9 7.75 1.62 -1.04
C PHE A 9 8.92 2.51 -0.64
N ASP A 10 8.73 3.83 -0.60
CA ASP A 10 9.83 4.78 -0.43
C ASP A 10 10.14 5.16 1.02
N SER A 11 9.45 4.58 1.99
CA SER A 11 9.66 4.88 3.41
C SER A 11 10.40 3.76 4.13
N GLY A 12 11.03 4.09 5.27
CA GLY A 12 11.62 3.07 6.13
C GLY A 12 10.58 2.13 6.71
N TYR A 13 9.36 2.60 6.91
CA TYR A 13 8.25 1.75 7.35
C TYR A 13 7.91 0.68 6.31
N ALA A 14 8.07 1.00 5.03
CA ALA A 14 7.84 0.02 3.97
C ALA A 14 8.82 -1.13 4.06
N GLU A 15 10.11 -0.84 4.27
CA GLU A 15 11.12 -1.88 4.43
C GLU A 15 10.82 -2.79 5.61
N ASP A 16 10.50 -2.20 6.76
CA ASP A 16 10.18 -2.96 7.98
C ASP A 16 8.96 -3.84 7.76
N PHE A 17 7.93 -3.32 7.12
CA PHE A 17 6.72 -4.07 6.83
C PHE A 17 7.01 -5.26 5.91
N LEU A 18 7.80 -5.05 4.86
CA LEU A 18 8.15 -6.10 3.91
C LEU A 18 9.00 -7.19 4.57
N ASP A 19 9.93 -6.80 5.44
CA ASP A 19 10.76 -7.76 6.18
C ASP A 19 9.89 -8.62 7.11
N ASP A 20 8.96 -8.00 7.83
CA ASP A 20 8.03 -8.73 8.70
C ASP A 20 7.14 -9.67 7.88
N LEU A 21 6.68 -9.21 6.73
CA LEU A 21 5.82 -9.99 5.85
C LEU A 21 6.52 -11.24 5.32
N ALA A 22 7.81 -11.15 5.05
CA ALA A 22 8.61 -12.28 4.57
C ALA A 22 8.69 -13.40 5.61
N GLU A 23 8.47 -13.09 6.89
CA GLU A 23 8.57 -14.05 7.98
C GLU A 23 7.23 -14.69 8.36
N VAL A 24 6.09 -14.19 7.86
CA VAL A 24 4.80 -14.75 8.20
C VAL A 24 4.46 -15.96 7.30
N ASP A 25 3.74 -16.93 7.87
CA ASP A 25 3.35 -18.13 7.14
C ASP A 25 2.25 -17.86 6.11
N ASN A 26 1.36 -16.92 6.40
CA ASN A 26 0.22 -16.60 5.54
C ASN A 26 0.29 -15.16 5.09
N ILE A 27 1.01 -14.91 3.99
CA ILE A 27 1.20 -13.57 3.43
C ILE A 27 -0.15 -12.94 3.06
N VAL A 28 -1.00 -13.69 2.35
CA VAL A 28 -2.32 -13.17 1.91
C VAL A 28 -3.17 -12.78 3.12
N GLY A 29 -3.20 -13.62 4.15
CA GLY A 29 -3.94 -13.33 5.37
C GLY A 29 -3.46 -12.06 6.06
N ARG A 30 -2.15 -11.87 6.11
CA ARG A 30 -1.57 -10.66 6.72
C ARG A 30 -1.89 -9.42 5.89
N LEU A 31 -1.76 -9.51 4.57
CA LEU A 31 -2.12 -8.40 3.69
C LEU A 31 -3.58 -8.01 3.85
N ARG A 32 -4.46 -9.00 3.88
CA ARG A 32 -5.89 -8.80 4.06
C ARG A 32 -6.20 -8.12 5.39
N GLU A 33 -5.57 -8.55 6.46
CA GLU A 33 -5.74 -7.95 7.79
C GLU A 33 -5.34 -6.48 7.79
N VAL A 34 -4.15 -6.19 7.27
CA VAL A 34 -3.59 -4.82 7.26
C VAL A 34 -4.44 -3.88 6.40
N MET A 35 -4.82 -4.32 5.21
CA MET A 35 -5.64 -3.51 4.30
C MET A 35 -7.05 -3.28 4.84
N SER A 36 -7.64 -4.29 5.46
CA SER A 36 -9.00 -4.17 6.02
C SER A 36 -9.07 -3.16 7.16
N ARG A 37 -8.01 -3.00 7.91
CA ARG A 37 -7.95 -2.00 8.99
C ARG A 37 -8.15 -0.58 8.45
N VAL A 38 -7.76 -0.33 7.22
CA VAL A 38 -7.95 0.96 6.56
C VAL A 38 -9.23 0.99 5.74
N ALA A 39 -9.41 0.03 4.85
CA ALA A 39 -10.55 0.01 3.93
C ALA A 39 -11.89 -0.08 4.67
N ASP A 40 -11.93 -0.84 5.76
CA ASP A 40 -13.14 -1.07 6.54
C ASP A 40 -13.10 -0.38 7.91
N ALA A 41 -12.24 0.63 8.07
CA ALA A 41 -12.07 1.34 9.33
C ALA A 41 -13.39 1.92 9.82
N PRO A 42 -13.81 1.61 11.06
CA PRO A 42 -15.06 2.17 11.61
C PRO A 42 -14.93 3.62 12.07
N GLY A 43 -13.71 4.13 12.12
CA GLY A 43 -13.40 5.49 12.54
C GLY A 43 -12.22 6.04 11.76
N PRO A 44 -11.46 6.99 12.36
CA PRO A 44 -10.33 7.60 11.67
C PRO A 44 -9.26 6.60 11.27
N VAL A 45 -8.66 6.82 10.11
CA VAL A 45 -7.52 6.03 9.65
C VAL A 45 -6.27 6.46 10.43
N ASP A 46 -5.65 5.52 11.12
CA ASP A 46 -4.40 5.76 11.84
C ASP A 46 -3.25 5.96 10.87
N ALA A 47 -2.33 6.87 11.21
CA ALA A 47 -1.21 7.21 10.33
C ALA A 47 -0.29 6.02 10.07
N ILE A 48 0.02 5.22 11.09
CA ILE A 48 0.92 4.07 10.96
C ILE A 48 0.21 2.94 10.20
N GLU A 49 -1.05 2.67 10.53
CA GLU A 49 -1.84 1.67 9.83
C GLU A 49 -2.01 2.05 8.36
N GLY A 50 -2.14 3.36 8.08
CA GLY A 50 -2.21 3.87 6.72
C GLY A 50 -0.94 3.59 5.92
N ASP A 51 0.23 3.77 6.53
CA ASP A 51 1.51 3.45 5.88
C ASP A 51 1.62 1.96 5.54
N ASP A 52 1.30 1.10 6.49
CA ASP A 52 1.35 -0.35 6.29
C ASP A 52 0.36 -0.79 5.22
N ALA A 53 -0.85 -0.23 5.23
CA ALA A 53 -1.89 -0.56 4.26
C ALA A 53 -1.50 -0.11 2.85
N ALA A 54 -0.82 1.03 2.73
CA ALA A 54 -0.34 1.52 1.43
C ALA A 54 0.66 0.54 0.82
N VAL A 55 1.60 0.03 1.63
CA VAL A 55 2.58 -0.96 1.19
C VAL A 55 1.87 -2.26 0.78
N ALA A 56 0.94 -2.73 1.59
CA ALA A 56 0.20 -3.96 1.32
C ALA A 56 -0.60 -3.86 0.01
N ALA A 57 -1.28 -2.74 -0.20
CA ALA A 57 -2.05 -2.51 -1.42
C ALA A 57 -1.15 -2.41 -2.65
N ALA A 58 0.00 -1.74 -2.53
CA ALA A 58 0.96 -1.61 -3.61
C ALA A 58 1.57 -2.96 -3.99
N LEU A 59 1.93 -3.77 -2.99
CA LEU A 59 2.44 -5.12 -3.24
C LEU A 59 1.40 -5.99 -3.96
N THR A 60 0.14 -5.88 -3.55
CA THR A 60 -0.95 -6.58 -4.22
C THR A 60 -1.06 -6.15 -5.68
N ALA A 61 -0.94 -4.85 -5.96
CA ALA A 61 -0.98 -4.32 -7.32
C ALA A 61 0.16 -4.90 -8.18
N VAL A 62 1.37 -4.93 -7.63
CA VAL A 62 2.52 -5.49 -8.36
C VAL A 62 2.30 -6.97 -8.68
N ARG A 63 1.80 -7.74 -7.72
CA ARG A 63 1.57 -9.19 -7.90
C ARG A 63 0.34 -9.50 -8.76
N SER A 64 -0.57 -8.53 -8.94
CA SER A 64 -1.72 -8.74 -9.82
C SER A 64 -1.34 -8.81 -11.30
N GLY A 65 -0.13 -8.41 -11.61
CA GLY A 65 0.43 -8.53 -12.95
C GLY A 65 0.33 -7.26 -13.77
N GLY A 66 1.25 -7.10 -14.69
CA GLY A 66 1.22 -5.99 -15.62
C GLY A 66 1.91 -4.72 -15.17
N MET A 67 2.30 -4.62 -13.93
CA MET A 67 3.02 -3.46 -13.44
C MET A 67 4.52 -3.73 -13.40
N VAL A 68 5.29 -2.80 -13.94
CA VAL A 68 6.76 -2.88 -13.92
C VAL A 68 7.28 -1.95 -12.84
N VAL A 69 8.13 -2.50 -11.96
CA VAL A 69 8.81 -1.71 -10.93
C VAL A 69 10.31 -1.70 -11.23
N ASP A 70 11.04 -0.78 -10.61
CA ASP A 70 12.48 -0.72 -10.77
C ASP A 70 13.15 -1.99 -10.21
N SER A 71 14.40 -2.23 -10.62
CA SER A 71 15.11 -3.47 -10.24
C SER A 71 15.32 -3.62 -8.74
N GLU A 72 15.57 -2.53 -8.05
CA GLU A 72 15.74 -2.54 -6.59
C GLU A 72 14.46 -2.98 -5.89
N THR A 73 13.33 -2.39 -6.27
CA THR A 73 12.03 -2.77 -5.72
C THR A 73 11.71 -4.23 -6.06
N ALA A 74 11.98 -4.65 -7.29
CA ALA A 74 11.74 -6.03 -7.70
C ALA A 74 12.54 -7.02 -6.85
N GLU A 75 13.78 -6.70 -6.51
CA GLU A 75 14.60 -7.53 -5.62
C GLU A 75 14.01 -7.61 -4.21
N ASP A 76 13.58 -6.47 -3.67
CA ASP A 76 12.98 -6.41 -2.34
C ASP A 76 11.70 -7.24 -2.25
N LEU A 77 10.95 -7.34 -3.34
CA LEU A 77 9.68 -8.07 -3.40
C LEU A 77 9.83 -9.52 -3.87
N ALA A 78 11.03 -9.94 -4.26
CA ALA A 78 11.25 -11.24 -4.90
C ALA A 78 10.77 -12.43 -4.06
N ASP A 79 10.94 -12.37 -2.74
CA ASP A 79 10.57 -13.44 -1.82
C ASP A 79 9.11 -13.42 -1.42
N LEU A 80 8.38 -12.37 -1.80
CA LEU A 80 6.97 -12.18 -1.41
C LEU A 80 6.06 -12.63 -2.55
N VAL A 81 5.93 -13.93 -2.72
CA VAL A 81 5.12 -14.53 -3.79
C VAL A 81 3.83 -15.09 -3.21
N PHE A 82 2.70 -14.72 -3.82
CA PHE A 82 1.38 -15.19 -3.40
C PHE A 82 0.42 -15.09 -4.57
N LEU A 83 -0.69 -15.80 -4.47
CA LEU A 83 -1.77 -15.72 -5.46
C LEU A 83 -2.65 -14.51 -5.18
N CYS A 84 -2.83 -13.67 -6.19
CA CYS A 84 -3.62 -12.46 -6.08
C CYS A 84 -5.05 -12.72 -6.57
N SER A 85 -5.98 -12.98 -5.64
CA SER A 85 -7.39 -13.22 -5.96
C SER A 85 -8.09 -11.90 -6.32
N GLU A 86 -9.26 -12.00 -6.96
CA GLU A 86 -10.09 -10.82 -7.23
C GLU A 86 -10.49 -10.11 -5.94
N ASP A 87 -10.79 -10.85 -4.89
CA ASP A 87 -11.14 -10.27 -3.58
C ASP A 87 -10.00 -9.46 -3.02
N LEU A 88 -8.77 -9.97 -3.12
CA LEU A 88 -7.59 -9.27 -2.63
C LEU A 88 -7.34 -8.00 -3.45
N ARG A 89 -7.49 -8.09 -4.77
CA ARG A 89 -7.35 -6.93 -5.66
C ARG A 89 -8.40 -5.85 -5.34
N SER A 90 -9.65 -6.25 -5.16
CA SER A 90 -10.73 -5.34 -4.78
C SER A 90 -10.44 -4.65 -3.45
N LEU A 91 -9.96 -5.41 -2.48
CA LEU A 91 -9.58 -4.86 -1.17
C LEU A 91 -8.45 -3.83 -1.31
N ALA A 92 -7.45 -4.13 -2.12
CA ALA A 92 -6.34 -3.19 -2.35
C ALA A 92 -6.84 -1.90 -3.00
N ALA A 93 -7.73 -2.01 -3.98
CA ALA A 93 -8.32 -0.82 -4.63
C ALA A 93 -9.10 0.03 -3.62
N ARG A 94 -9.92 -0.59 -2.77
CA ARG A 94 -10.67 0.11 -1.72
C ARG A 94 -9.73 0.75 -0.70
N THR A 95 -8.60 0.10 -0.42
CA THR A 95 -7.59 0.62 0.49
C THR A 95 -7.01 1.94 -0.04
N PHE A 96 -6.62 1.98 -1.31
CA PHE A 96 -6.15 3.21 -1.91
C PHE A 96 -7.23 4.30 -1.92
N ASP A 97 -8.47 3.94 -2.23
CA ASP A 97 -9.58 4.90 -2.22
C ASP A 97 -9.77 5.51 -0.82
N ARG A 98 -9.69 4.68 0.21
CA ARG A 98 -9.83 5.15 1.59
C ARG A 98 -8.66 6.03 2.02
N LEU A 99 -7.44 5.66 1.64
CA LEU A 99 -6.25 6.45 1.98
C LEU A 99 -6.31 7.84 1.35
N LEU A 100 -6.84 7.95 0.14
CA LEU A 100 -6.92 9.22 -0.57
C LEU A 100 -8.18 10.01 -0.23
N ASN A 101 -9.02 9.52 0.68
CA ASN A 101 -10.19 10.23 1.17
C ASN A 101 -9.81 11.01 2.42
N PRO A 102 -9.95 12.35 2.43
CA PRO A 102 -9.50 13.18 3.56
C PRO A 102 -10.37 13.05 4.83
N VAL A 103 -11.55 12.47 4.74
CA VAL A 103 -12.49 12.41 5.87
C VAL A 103 -11.98 11.42 6.92
N GLU A 104 -11.86 11.89 8.16
CA GLU A 104 -11.41 11.07 9.30
C GLU A 104 -10.18 10.24 8.95
N ASN A 105 -9.11 10.91 8.54
CA ASN A 105 -7.93 10.26 8.03
C ASN A 105 -6.66 10.98 8.49
N GLU A 106 -6.03 10.46 9.55
CA GLU A 106 -4.78 11.03 10.06
C GLU A 106 -3.63 10.88 9.07
N TRP A 107 -3.56 9.75 8.38
CA TRP A 107 -2.54 9.50 7.37
C TRP A 107 -2.58 10.57 6.27
N TYR A 108 -3.77 10.83 5.74
CA TYR A 108 -3.99 11.87 4.73
C TYR A 108 -3.61 13.25 5.29
N GLY A 109 -4.06 13.52 6.52
CA GLY A 109 -3.80 14.81 7.16
C GLY A 109 -2.32 15.13 7.31
N LEU A 110 -1.49 14.15 7.63
CA LEU A 110 -0.05 14.34 7.76
C LEU A 110 0.59 14.68 6.41
N TRP A 111 0.18 14.02 5.33
CA TRP A 111 0.67 14.33 4.00
C TRP A 111 0.20 15.71 3.53
N ALA A 112 -1.05 16.07 3.86
CA ALA A 112 -1.61 17.38 3.52
C ALA A 112 -0.86 18.52 4.23
N LEU A 113 -0.47 18.29 5.51
CA LEU A 113 0.29 19.27 6.27
C LEU A 113 1.66 19.55 5.66
N SER A 114 2.29 18.55 5.07
CA SER A 114 3.59 18.69 4.44
C SER A 114 3.49 19.10 2.96
N ASN A 115 2.30 19.33 2.45
CA ASN A 115 2.03 19.63 1.03
C ASN A 115 2.46 18.48 0.10
N GLY A 116 2.47 17.25 0.62
CA GLY A 116 2.91 16.09 -0.14
C GLY A 116 1.80 15.25 -0.72
N ILE A 117 0.53 15.55 -0.40
CA ILE A 117 -0.59 14.67 -0.77
C ILE A 117 -0.77 14.54 -2.30
N ASP A 118 -0.54 15.59 -3.06
CA ASP A 118 -0.69 15.53 -4.51
C ASP A 118 0.36 14.62 -5.13
N GLN A 119 1.60 14.67 -4.61
CA GLN A 119 2.66 13.78 -5.07
C GLN A 119 2.38 12.34 -4.68
N VAL A 120 1.87 12.12 -3.47
CA VAL A 120 1.47 10.78 -3.03
C VAL A 120 0.39 10.22 -3.93
N ALA A 121 -0.64 10.99 -4.23
CA ALA A 121 -1.72 10.56 -5.12
C ALA A 121 -1.18 10.21 -6.51
N ALA A 122 -0.27 11.02 -7.04
CA ALA A 122 0.35 10.76 -8.34
C ALA A 122 1.18 9.46 -8.32
N GLU A 123 1.93 9.22 -7.26
CA GLU A 123 2.73 8.00 -7.11
C GLU A 123 1.86 6.75 -6.95
N PHE A 124 0.67 6.89 -6.39
CA PHE A 124 -0.26 5.77 -6.22
C PHE A 124 -0.98 5.41 -7.53
N ASP A 125 -1.09 6.32 -8.49
CA ASP A 125 -1.84 6.10 -9.72
C ASP A 125 -1.44 4.84 -10.49
N PRO A 126 -0.15 4.55 -10.73
CA PRO A 126 0.22 3.33 -11.45
C PRO A 126 -0.27 2.05 -10.76
N TYR A 127 -0.22 2.04 -9.42
CA TYR A 127 -0.70 0.88 -8.64
C TYR A 127 -2.21 0.74 -8.75
N ARG A 128 -2.93 1.84 -8.65
CA ARG A 128 -4.39 1.85 -8.78
C ARG A 128 -4.81 1.38 -10.17
N GLN A 129 -4.10 1.81 -11.21
CA GLN A 129 -4.37 1.38 -12.58
C GLN A 129 -4.12 -0.12 -12.74
N ALA A 130 -3.03 -0.64 -12.19
CA ALA A 130 -2.72 -2.06 -12.24
C ALA A 130 -3.82 -2.91 -11.60
N LEU A 131 -4.44 -2.42 -10.53
CA LEU A 131 -5.54 -3.11 -9.85
C LEU A 131 -6.84 -3.11 -10.66
N SER A 132 -7.06 -2.08 -11.48
CA SER A 132 -8.27 -1.98 -12.29
C SER A 132 -8.16 -2.71 -13.62
N GLU A 133 -6.96 -3.04 -14.07
CA GLU A 133 -6.73 -3.81 -15.29
C GLU A 133 -6.89 -5.30 -15.04
N ARG A 134 -7.32 -6.01 -16.07
CA ARG A 134 -7.49 -7.45 -15.99
C ARG A 134 -6.78 -8.15 -17.14
#